data_253dae6cef936151110094b15872fce5
#
_entry.id   253dae6cef936151110094b15872fce5
#
_cell.length_a   1.000
_cell.length_b   1.000
_cell.length_c   1.000
_cell.angle_alpha   90.00
_cell.angle_beta   90.00
_cell.angle_gamma   90.00
#
_symmetry.space_group_name_H-M   'P 1'
#
loop_
_entity.id
_entity.type
_entity.pdbx_description
1 polymer ?
#
loop_
_entity_poly.entity_id
_entity_poly.type
_entity_poly.pdbx_seq_one_letter_code
_entity_poly.pdbx_strand_id
1 'polypeptide(L)'
;MTLSEELVWRGFTSETTVTDLSTLDEGSRSYYHGFDPSADSLQIGNLAALMMDKVFNKHGWKPYILVGGATGMIGDPKDNEERQLKALEEINHNKECIVREFRQVLGDEITVVDNYDWFKDIKFLPFLREVGKQFSMTQLLDRQFVKNRIGEGGAGISYAEFSYTLIQGYDFLHLYRTYGIDMQLCGADQFGNCVSGMHLIKRLENVDVDIYANPLILDPTGRKFGKSEGNAIFLSAERTSPYDFYQFWLNLPDEGLEGYVKIYTELDKSAVDDLMSRHAENPSERIAQKALAYEVTKLIHGAEVADSVVKITTVLFGDHNISELSDTELDLLAKFTPVVAKGKSLVDALVESELAKSKSDARQLIASGAISINNDKISEDRNLDEISLVRKGKNKFLLVR
;
A
#
# COMPACT_ATOMS: atom_id res chain seq x y z
N MET A 1 -25.22 7.18 -2.18
CA MET A 1 -24.35 8.34 -1.86
C MET A 1 -23.85 8.97 -3.15
N THR A 2 -23.79 10.29 -3.20
CA THR A 2 -23.09 11.03 -4.25
C THR A 2 -21.57 10.88 -4.07
N LEU A 3 -20.76 11.35 -5.01
CA LEU A 3 -19.29 11.31 -4.90
C LEU A 3 -18.83 12.08 -3.65
N SER A 4 -19.29 13.31 -3.48
CA SER A 4 -18.90 14.15 -2.35
C SER A 4 -19.26 13.51 -1.00
N GLU A 5 -20.48 12.95 -0.88
CA GLU A 5 -20.90 12.22 0.31
C GLU A 5 -20.04 10.97 0.59
N GLU A 6 -19.69 10.18 -0.45
CA GLU A 6 -18.90 8.97 -0.28
C GLU A 6 -17.45 9.30 0.12
N LEU A 7 -16.86 10.35 -0.45
CA LEU A 7 -15.52 10.80 -0.08
C LEU A 7 -15.43 11.23 1.39
N VAL A 8 -16.42 12.01 1.85
CA VAL A 8 -16.49 12.44 3.26
C VAL A 8 -16.72 11.25 4.19
N TRP A 9 -17.70 10.39 3.85
CA TRP A 9 -18.03 9.22 4.68
C TRP A 9 -16.86 8.24 4.82
N ARG A 10 -16.11 8.01 3.75
CA ARG A 10 -14.92 7.12 3.80
C ARG A 10 -13.74 7.76 4.50
N GLY A 11 -13.73 9.09 4.69
CA GLY A 11 -12.63 9.80 5.30
C GLY A 11 -11.51 10.14 4.31
N PHE A 12 -11.81 10.25 3.01
CA PHE A 12 -10.83 10.64 1.98
C PHE A 12 -10.63 12.15 1.86
N THR A 13 -11.35 12.97 2.62
CA THR A 13 -11.23 14.42 2.57
C THR A 13 -10.23 14.93 3.60
N SER A 14 -9.16 15.59 3.14
CA SER A 14 -8.21 16.32 3.98
C SER A 14 -8.16 17.79 3.57
N GLU A 15 -7.25 18.14 2.67
CA GLU A 15 -7.10 19.49 2.13
C GLU A 15 -7.64 19.52 0.70
N THR A 16 -8.34 20.59 0.33
CA THR A 16 -8.85 20.76 -1.03
C THR A 16 -9.00 22.23 -1.39
N THR A 17 -8.87 22.58 -2.66
CA THR A 17 -9.18 23.90 -3.19
C THR A 17 -10.65 24.02 -3.63
N VAL A 18 -11.35 22.89 -3.71
CA VAL A 18 -12.79 22.85 -4.01
C VAL A 18 -13.56 23.47 -2.85
N THR A 19 -14.16 24.63 -3.07
CA THR A 19 -14.88 25.38 -2.03
C THR A 19 -16.23 24.79 -1.67
N ASP A 20 -16.91 24.16 -2.64
CA ASP A 20 -18.16 23.45 -2.46
C ASP A 20 -18.04 22.05 -3.02
N LEU A 21 -17.96 21.05 -2.13
CA LEU A 21 -17.77 19.66 -2.51
C LEU A 21 -18.90 19.11 -3.38
N SER A 22 -20.11 19.70 -3.32
CA SER A 22 -21.24 19.26 -4.15
C SER A 22 -20.98 19.46 -5.66
N THR A 23 -20.05 20.34 -6.03
CA THR A 23 -19.63 20.53 -7.43
C THR A 23 -18.90 19.30 -8.01
N LEU A 24 -18.38 18.41 -7.15
CA LEU A 24 -17.81 17.13 -7.57
C LEU A 24 -18.88 16.15 -8.06
N ASP A 25 -20.13 16.35 -7.67
CA ASP A 25 -21.26 15.51 -8.05
C ASP A 25 -21.82 15.89 -9.44
N GLU A 26 -21.37 17.02 -10.00
CA GLU A 26 -21.86 17.56 -11.26
C GLU A 26 -20.99 17.07 -12.45
N GLY A 27 -21.54 16.12 -13.21
CA GLY A 27 -20.95 15.70 -14.47
C GLY A 27 -19.77 14.73 -14.33
N SER A 28 -19.21 14.34 -15.47
CA SER A 28 -18.03 13.48 -15.58
C SER A 28 -16.84 14.34 -15.98
N ARG A 29 -15.85 14.49 -15.11
CA ARG A 29 -14.60 15.21 -15.35
C ARG A 29 -13.44 14.22 -15.43
N SER A 30 -12.28 14.71 -15.85
CA SER A 30 -11.02 13.96 -15.79
C SER A 30 -10.16 14.53 -14.68
N TYR A 31 -9.43 13.64 -14.03
CA TYR A 31 -8.43 14.04 -13.03
C TYR A 31 -7.12 13.29 -13.29
N TYR A 32 -6.03 13.78 -12.69
CA TYR A 32 -4.82 12.98 -12.63
C TYR A 32 -4.34 12.76 -11.19
N HIS A 33 -3.65 11.64 -10.99
CA HIS A 33 -2.97 11.32 -9.76
C HIS A 33 -1.57 10.80 -10.08
N GLY A 34 -0.54 11.37 -9.44
CA GLY A 34 0.86 11.07 -9.72
C GLY A 34 1.48 10.13 -8.69
N PHE A 35 2.25 9.15 -9.18
CA PHE A 35 2.98 8.19 -8.35
C PHE A 35 4.41 8.02 -8.86
N ASP A 36 5.39 8.24 -8.00
CA ASP A 36 6.80 7.97 -8.31
C ASP A 36 7.11 6.48 -8.18
N PRO A 37 7.87 5.88 -9.14
CA PRO A 37 8.27 4.48 -9.12
C PRO A 37 9.43 4.24 -8.12
N SER A 38 9.16 4.53 -6.84
CA SER A 38 10.15 4.47 -5.76
C SER A 38 10.57 3.04 -5.39
N ALA A 39 9.75 2.04 -5.73
CA ALA A 39 10.00 0.61 -5.54
C ALA A 39 9.28 -0.19 -6.64
N ASP A 40 9.61 -1.48 -6.73
CA ASP A 40 8.98 -2.44 -7.63
C ASP A 40 7.58 -2.91 -7.17
N SER A 41 7.03 -2.30 -6.15
CA SER A 41 5.65 -2.49 -5.68
C SER A 41 5.17 -1.30 -4.87
N LEU A 42 3.88 -1.04 -4.92
CA LEU A 42 3.18 -0.10 -4.07
C LEU A 42 3.03 -0.64 -2.64
N GLN A 43 2.93 0.27 -1.68
CA GLN A 43 2.65 -0.04 -0.28
C GLN A 43 1.17 0.22 0.03
N ILE A 44 0.68 -0.30 1.15
CA ILE A 44 -0.72 -0.09 1.57
C ILE A 44 -1.07 1.39 1.78
N GLY A 45 -0.09 2.26 2.04
CA GLY A 45 -0.32 3.72 2.03
C GLY A 45 -0.72 4.22 0.64
N ASN A 46 -0.11 3.70 -0.43
CA ASN A 46 -0.50 4.01 -1.81
C ASN A 46 -1.86 3.37 -2.15
N LEU A 47 -2.17 2.20 -1.59
CA LEU A 47 -3.48 1.58 -1.78
C LEU A 47 -4.62 2.48 -1.29
N ALA A 48 -4.45 3.19 -0.16
CA ALA A 48 -5.45 4.15 0.29
C ALA A 48 -5.72 5.25 -0.75
N ALA A 49 -4.66 5.76 -1.40
CA ALA A 49 -4.79 6.73 -2.49
C ALA A 49 -5.53 6.12 -3.70
N LEU A 50 -5.18 4.90 -4.12
CA LEU A 50 -5.87 4.20 -5.20
C LEU A 50 -7.34 3.89 -4.87
N MET A 51 -7.67 3.65 -3.60
CA MET A 51 -9.07 3.48 -3.19
C MET A 51 -9.88 4.78 -3.32
N MET A 52 -9.26 5.94 -3.10
CA MET A 52 -9.87 7.23 -3.43
C MET A 52 -10.08 7.36 -4.96
N ASP A 53 -9.07 7.05 -5.77
CA ASP A 53 -9.20 7.01 -7.24
C ASP A 53 -10.34 6.10 -7.67
N LYS A 54 -10.50 4.94 -7.03
CA LYS A 54 -11.59 3.99 -7.30
C LYS A 54 -12.96 4.58 -7.01
N VAL A 55 -13.09 5.39 -5.95
CA VAL A 55 -14.34 6.10 -5.64
C VAL A 55 -14.65 7.14 -6.72
N PHE A 56 -13.69 7.96 -7.15
CA PHE A 56 -13.88 8.90 -8.25
C PHE A 56 -14.29 8.18 -9.55
N ASN A 57 -13.59 7.10 -9.91
CA ASN A 57 -13.88 6.31 -11.11
C ASN A 57 -15.29 5.68 -11.07
N LYS A 58 -15.70 5.12 -9.92
CA LYS A 58 -17.05 4.58 -9.69
C LYS A 58 -18.16 5.61 -9.98
N HIS A 59 -17.90 6.88 -9.67
CA HIS A 59 -18.82 8.00 -9.92
C HIS A 59 -18.64 8.64 -11.30
N GLY A 60 -17.93 7.99 -12.24
CA GLY A 60 -17.85 8.39 -13.63
C GLY A 60 -16.73 9.37 -13.95
N TRP A 61 -15.84 9.70 -13.00
CA TRP A 61 -14.66 10.50 -13.27
C TRP A 61 -13.59 9.66 -13.97
N LYS A 62 -12.88 10.26 -14.94
CA LYS A 62 -11.88 9.56 -15.75
C LYS A 62 -10.48 9.69 -15.14
N PRO A 63 -9.87 8.60 -14.69
CA PRO A 63 -8.54 8.63 -14.11
C PRO A 63 -7.43 8.71 -15.16
N TYR A 64 -6.52 9.66 -14.98
CA TYR A 64 -5.20 9.70 -15.59
C TYR A 64 -4.17 9.42 -14.50
N ILE A 65 -3.59 8.24 -14.51
CA ILE A 65 -2.57 7.86 -13.52
C ILE A 65 -1.21 8.18 -14.10
N LEU A 66 -0.53 9.17 -13.49
CA LEU A 66 0.78 9.60 -13.90
C LEU A 66 1.85 8.77 -13.19
N VAL A 67 2.72 8.13 -13.96
CA VAL A 67 3.93 7.51 -13.46
C VAL A 67 5.09 8.48 -13.59
N GLY A 68 5.77 8.74 -12.49
CA GLY A 68 6.86 9.70 -12.41
C GLY A 68 8.17 9.14 -12.99
N GLY A 69 8.25 8.91 -14.31
CA GLY A 69 9.52 8.47 -14.93
C GLY A 69 10.61 9.53 -14.82
N ALA A 70 10.27 10.81 -15.05
CA ALA A 70 11.22 11.91 -14.90
C ALA A 70 11.41 12.30 -13.43
N THR A 71 10.33 12.42 -12.66
CA THR A 71 10.40 12.74 -11.22
C THR A 71 11.10 11.64 -10.43
N GLY A 72 10.90 10.38 -10.79
CA GLY A 72 11.59 9.23 -10.18
C GLY A 72 13.12 9.22 -10.38
N MET A 73 13.62 9.88 -11.44
CA MET A 73 15.08 10.07 -11.66
C MET A 73 15.71 11.03 -10.65
N ILE A 74 14.91 11.91 -10.06
CA ILE A 74 15.36 12.91 -9.07
C ILE A 74 14.94 12.46 -7.67
N GLY A 75 13.68 12.03 -7.52
CA GLY A 75 13.03 11.67 -6.27
C GLY A 75 12.51 12.86 -5.49
N ASP A 76 11.33 12.71 -4.91
CA ASP A 76 10.70 13.71 -4.05
C ASP A 76 11.61 14.02 -2.84
N PRO A 77 11.96 15.29 -2.56
CA PRO A 77 12.87 15.63 -1.47
C PRO A 77 12.41 15.11 -0.11
N LYS A 78 13.35 14.54 0.66
CA LYS A 78 13.11 14.15 2.06
C LYS A 78 13.46 15.30 3.00
N ASP A 79 12.86 15.31 4.18
CA ASP A 79 13.08 16.35 5.19
C ASP A 79 14.54 16.39 5.70
N ASN A 80 15.23 15.25 5.78
CA ASN A 80 16.48 15.14 6.54
C ASN A 80 17.69 14.68 5.73
N GLU A 81 17.50 14.16 4.51
CA GLU A 81 18.60 13.60 3.71
C GLU A 81 18.37 13.74 2.21
N GLU A 82 19.45 13.76 1.43
CA GLU A 82 19.38 13.74 -0.03
C GLU A 82 18.99 12.34 -0.54
N ARG A 83 18.17 12.28 -1.60
CA ARG A 83 17.80 11.05 -2.27
C ARG A 83 19.01 10.47 -3.03
N GLN A 84 19.23 9.17 -2.89
CA GLN A 84 20.14 8.45 -3.78
C GLN A 84 19.46 8.25 -5.14
N LEU A 85 20.19 8.62 -6.20
CA LEU A 85 19.71 8.45 -7.57
C LEU A 85 19.67 6.94 -7.91
N LYS A 86 18.57 6.52 -8.52
CA LYS A 86 18.36 5.16 -9.02
C LYS A 86 18.87 5.01 -10.43
N ALA A 87 19.30 3.81 -10.81
CA ALA A 87 19.61 3.48 -12.19
C ALA A 87 18.33 3.53 -13.06
N LEU A 88 18.48 3.93 -14.32
CA LEU A 88 17.34 4.04 -15.23
C LEU A 88 16.62 2.71 -15.44
N GLU A 89 17.38 1.62 -15.46
CA GLU A 89 16.85 0.25 -15.57
C GLU A 89 15.96 -0.09 -14.37
N GLU A 90 16.36 0.31 -13.16
CA GLU A 90 15.57 0.11 -11.95
C GLU A 90 14.28 0.93 -12.00
N ILE A 91 14.36 2.19 -12.43
CA ILE A 91 13.17 3.06 -12.58
C ILE A 91 12.19 2.46 -13.58
N ASN A 92 12.67 1.99 -14.74
CA ASN A 92 11.83 1.38 -15.77
C ASN A 92 11.18 0.08 -15.27
N HIS A 93 11.93 -0.78 -14.59
CA HIS A 93 11.39 -1.97 -13.96
C HIS A 93 10.28 -1.64 -12.95
N ASN A 94 10.55 -0.70 -12.04
CA ASN A 94 9.57 -0.27 -11.03
C ASN A 94 8.31 0.30 -11.69
N LYS A 95 8.44 1.11 -12.74
CA LYS A 95 7.28 1.62 -13.51
C LYS A 95 6.39 0.49 -14.02
N GLU A 96 6.97 -0.51 -14.67
CA GLU A 96 6.21 -1.66 -15.18
C GLU A 96 5.46 -2.40 -14.07
N CYS A 97 6.11 -2.57 -12.90
CA CYS A 97 5.52 -3.23 -11.76
C CYS A 97 4.31 -2.44 -11.20
N ILE A 98 4.49 -1.15 -10.89
CA ILE A 98 3.40 -0.35 -10.29
C ILE A 98 2.25 -0.13 -11.28
N VAL A 99 2.50 -0.06 -12.59
CA VAL A 99 1.43 0.03 -13.61
C VAL A 99 0.56 -1.22 -13.60
N ARG A 100 1.13 -2.41 -13.41
CA ARG A 100 0.32 -3.64 -13.25
C ARG A 100 -0.57 -3.56 -12.01
N GLU A 101 -0.03 -3.05 -10.89
CA GLU A 101 -0.79 -2.89 -9.65
C GLU A 101 -1.89 -1.83 -9.77
N PHE A 102 -1.66 -0.71 -10.49
CA PHE A 102 -2.72 0.26 -10.80
C PHE A 102 -3.88 -0.39 -11.54
N ARG A 103 -3.60 -1.15 -12.61
CA ARG A 103 -4.63 -1.84 -13.37
C ARG A 103 -5.36 -2.90 -12.56
N GLN A 104 -4.65 -3.58 -11.70
CA GLN A 104 -5.24 -4.56 -10.78
C GLN A 104 -6.27 -3.93 -9.84
N VAL A 105 -5.98 -2.75 -9.29
CA VAL A 105 -6.87 -2.05 -8.34
C VAL A 105 -7.97 -1.28 -9.05
N LEU A 106 -7.63 -0.55 -10.12
CA LEU A 106 -8.52 0.41 -10.78
C LEU A 106 -9.22 -0.15 -12.04
N GLY A 107 -8.75 -1.30 -12.56
CA GLY A 107 -9.21 -1.87 -13.83
C GLY A 107 -8.36 -1.45 -15.03
N ASP A 108 -8.56 -2.12 -16.16
CA ASP A 108 -7.74 -1.94 -17.36
C ASP A 108 -8.06 -0.64 -18.15
N GLU A 109 -9.22 -0.03 -17.90
CA GLU A 109 -9.69 1.14 -18.64
C GLU A 109 -9.10 2.48 -18.20
N ILE A 110 -8.12 2.46 -17.27
CA ILE A 110 -7.41 3.66 -16.83
C ILE A 110 -6.43 4.15 -17.90
N THR A 111 -6.26 5.47 -18.00
CA THR A 111 -5.20 6.06 -18.81
C THR A 111 -3.94 6.24 -17.97
N VAL A 112 -2.87 5.51 -18.34
CA VAL A 112 -1.56 5.68 -17.70
C VAL A 112 -0.69 6.57 -18.57
N VAL A 113 -0.07 7.59 -17.99
CA VAL A 113 0.86 8.52 -18.64
C VAL A 113 2.19 8.56 -17.88
N ASP A 114 3.29 8.81 -18.60
CA ASP A 114 4.63 8.89 -18.03
C ASP A 114 5.20 10.29 -18.25
N ASN A 115 5.57 11.00 -17.19
CA ASN A 115 6.10 12.36 -17.34
C ASN A 115 7.47 12.38 -18.04
N TYR A 116 8.18 11.28 -18.13
CA TYR A 116 9.39 11.18 -18.95
C TYR A 116 9.10 11.46 -20.43
N ASP A 117 7.90 11.15 -20.93
CA ASP A 117 7.55 11.32 -22.34
C ASP A 117 7.58 12.78 -22.82
N TRP A 118 7.24 13.71 -21.95
CA TRP A 118 7.36 15.14 -22.28
C TRP A 118 8.65 15.77 -21.78
N PHE A 119 9.24 15.30 -20.66
CA PHE A 119 10.48 15.88 -20.15
C PHE A 119 11.72 15.54 -20.99
N LYS A 120 11.78 14.37 -21.62
CA LYS A 120 12.93 13.95 -22.43
C LYS A 120 13.27 14.91 -23.57
N ASP A 121 12.28 15.65 -24.08
CA ASP A 121 12.43 16.56 -25.21
C ASP A 121 12.47 18.04 -24.80
N ILE A 122 12.25 18.37 -23.54
CA ILE A 122 12.26 19.73 -23.02
C ILE A 122 13.69 20.28 -22.98
N LYS A 123 13.88 21.43 -23.64
CA LYS A 123 15.16 22.15 -23.62
C LYS A 123 15.25 23.01 -22.36
N PHE A 124 16.36 22.91 -21.66
CA PHE A 124 16.58 23.54 -20.34
C PHE A 124 16.32 25.05 -20.33
N LEU A 125 16.88 25.83 -21.29
CA LEU A 125 16.70 27.29 -21.30
C LEU A 125 15.24 27.70 -21.60
N PRO A 126 14.54 27.12 -22.58
CA PRO A 126 13.10 27.35 -22.76
C PRO A 126 12.28 27.04 -21.52
N PHE A 127 12.55 25.93 -20.83
CA PHE A 127 11.89 25.55 -19.58
C PHE A 127 12.08 26.60 -18.49
N LEU A 128 13.31 27.05 -18.26
CA LEU A 128 13.59 28.10 -17.26
C LEU A 128 12.89 29.42 -17.63
N ARG A 129 12.83 29.75 -18.92
CA ARG A 129 12.21 31.00 -19.39
C ARG A 129 10.68 31.00 -19.24
N GLU A 130 10.04 29.88 -19.55
CA GLU A 130 8.58 29.76 -19.52
C GLU A 130 8.08 29.40 -18.13
N VAL A 131 8.60 28.31 -17.57
CA VAL A 131 8.13 27.71 -16.32
C VAL A 131 8.90 28.28 -15.13
N GLY A 132 10.22 28.19 -15.13
CA GLY A 132 11.06 28.62 -14.02
C GLY A 132 10.80 30.05 -13.57
N LYS A 133 10.54 30.98 -14.53
CA LYS A 133 10.22 32.38 -14.24
C LYS A 133 8.91 32.56 -13.45
N GLN A 134 8.01 31.58 -13.49
CA GLN A 134 6.72 31.64 -12.79
C GLN A 134 6.81 31.28 -11.32
N PHE A 135 7.90 30.66 -10.89
CA PHE A 135 8.10 30.26 -9.50
C PHE A 135 8.86 31.31 -8.71
N SER A 136 8.30 31.74 -7.59
CA SER A 136 8.95 32.66 -6.67
C SER A 136 9.94 31.92 -5.77
N MET A 137 11.22 32.31 -5.80
CA MET A 137 12.24 31.76 -4.88
C MET A 137 11.84 31.96 -3.42
N THR A 138 11.24 33.09 -3.07
CA THR A 138 10.77 33.34 -1.71
C THR A 138 9.75 32.31 -1.26
N GLN A 139 8.77 31.99 -2.10
CA GLN A 139 7.75 30.99 -1.81
C GLN A 139 8.32 29.56 -1.73
N LEU A 140 9.30 29.24 -2.58
CA LEU A 140 9.94 27.93 -2.58
C LEU A 140 10.83 27.74 -1.33
N LEU A 141 11.58 28.78 -0.94
CA LEU A 141 12.44 28.76 0.25
C LEU A 141 11.64 28.79 1.57
N ASP A 142 10.39 29.24 1.53
CA ASP A 142 9.50 29.28 2.71
C ASP A 142 8.93 27.91 3.09
N ARG A 143 9.05 26.90 2.22
CA ARG A 143 8.58 25.56 2.49
C ARG A 143 9.34 24.90 3.64
N GLN A 144 8.61 24.16 4.49
CA GLN A 144 9.18 23.60 5.71
C GLN A 144 10.34 22.63 5.43
N PHE A 145 10.20 21.71 4.45
CA PHE A 145 11.28 20.78 4.10
C PHE A 145 12.54 21.51 3.60
N VAL A 146 12.38 22.59 2.82
CA VAL A 146 13.52 23.41 2.37
C VAL A 146 14.19 24.07 3.56
N LYS A 147 13.41 24.69 4.46
CA LYS A 147 13.93 25.32 5.69
C LYS A 147 14.71 24.31 6.55
N ASN A 148 14.19 23.09 6.70
CA ASN A 148 14.86 22.03 7.45
C ASN A 148 16.21 21.66 6.83
N ARG A 149 16.28 21.64 5.49
CA ARG A 149 17.47 21.22 4.73
C ARG A 149 18.56 22.30 4.63
N ILE A 150 18.17 23.57 4.48
CA ILE A 150 19.13 24.69 4.35
C ILE A 150 19.42 25.41 5.68
N GLY A 151 18.67 25.10 6.75
CA GLY A 151 18.87 25.66 8.09
C GLY A 151 20.17 25.21 8.75
N GLU A 152 20.48 25.77 9.90
CA GLU A 152 21.68 25.42 10.67
C GLU A 152 21.66 23.92 11.04
N GLY A 153 22.71 23.18 10.68
CA GLY A 153 22.79 21.73 10.87
C GLY A 153 22.03 20.89 9.83
N GLY A 154 21.39 21.51 8.82
CA GLY A 154 20.71 20.82 7.74
C GLY A 154 21.66 20.13 6.76
N ALA A 155 21.19 19.08 6.08
CA ALA A 155 21.97 18.29 5.12
C ALA A 155 22.25 19.02 3.79
N GLY A 156 21.70 20.22 3.57
CA GLY A 156 21.68 20.90 2.29
C GLY A 156 20.61 20.32 1.35
N ILE A 157 20.38 20.97 0.22
CA ILE A 157 19.47 20.51 -0.84
C ILE A 157 20.13 20.75 -2.19
N SER A 158 20.18 19.72 -3.05
CA SER A 158 20.69 19.91 -4.40
C SER A 158 19.70 20.70 -5.26
N TYR A 159 20.22 21.32 -6.34
CA TYR A 159 19.35 22.03 -7.29
C TYR A 159 18.36 21.06 -7.96
N ALA A 160 18.75 19.82 -8.18
CA ALA A 160 17.86 18.79 -8.74
C ALA A 160 16.66 18.52 -7.82
N GLU A 161 16.90 18.20 -6.54
CA GLU A 161 15.81 18.01 -5.56
C GLU A 161 14.95 19.28 -5.40
N PHE A 162 15.58 20.45 -5.34
CA PHE A 162 14.86 21.71 -5.25
C PHE A 162 13.94 21.95 -6.46
N SER A 163 14.36 21.50 -7.66
CA SER A 163 13.60 21.64 -8.90
C SER A 163 12.42 20.66 -9.01
N TYR A 164 12.33 19.64 -8.14
CA TYR A 164 11.25 18.65 -8.17
C TYR A 164 9.86 19.30 -8.21
N THR A 165 9.63 20.32 -7.39
CA THR A 165 8.37 21.07 -7.38
C THR A 165 8.03 21.75 -8.72
N LEU A 166 9.04 22.22 -9.46
CA LEU A 166 8.83 22.85 -10.76
C LEU A 166 8.41 21.79 -11.79
N ILE A 167 9.03 20.61 -11.70
CA ILE A 167 8.76 19.47 -12.59
C ILE A 167 7.33 18.99 -12.35
N GLN A 168 6.96 18.71 -11.10
CA GLN A 168 5.61 18.29 -10.74
C GLN A 168 4.55 19.37 -11.10
N GLY A 169 4.86 20.65 -10.91
CA GLY A 169 3.96 21.74 -11.32
C GLY A 169 3.76 21.79 -12.85
N TYR A 170 4.80 21.48 -13.62
CA TYR A 170 4.72 21.40 -15.08
C TYR A 170 3.90 20.19 -15.54
N ASP A 171 3.93 19.07 -14.83
CA ASP A 171 3.08 17.90 -15.13
C ASP A 171 1.61 18.31 -15.18
N PHE A 172 1.13 19.06 -14.19
CA PHE A 172 -0.25 19.54 -14.19
C PHE A 172 -0.55 20.47 -15.38
N LEU A 173 0.34 21.42 -15.65
CA LEU A 173 0.20 22.31 -16.81
C LEU A 173 0.17 21.52 -18.13
N HIS A 174 1.06 20.55 -18.31
CA HIS A 174 1.11 19.70 -19.50
C HIS A 174 -0.18 18.89 -19.68
N LEU A 175 -0.66 18.28 -18.62
CA LEU A 175 -1.89 17.47 -18.63
C LEU A 175 -3.12 18.35 -18.88
N TYR A 176 -3.16 19.55 -18.31
CA TYR A 176 -4.20 20.53 -18.62
C TYR A 176 -4.18 20.91 -20.11
N ARG A 177 -3.03 21.30 -20.66
CA ARG A 177 -2.89 21.72 -22.06
C ARG A 177 -3.20 20.61 -23.06
N THR A 178 -2.84 19.37 -22.71
CA THR A 178 -2.93 18.21 -23.63
C THR A 178 -4.28 17.52 -23.57
N TYR A 179 -4.84 17.37 -22.37
CA TYR A 179 -6.03 16.55 -22.11
C TYR A 179 -7.18 17.33 -21.46
N GLY A 180 -6.99 18.61 -21.12
CA GLY A 180 -7.99 19.42 -20.44
C GLY A 180 -8.25 19.00 -19.00
N ILE A 181 -7.27 18.35 -18.35
CA ILE A 181 -7.40 17.90 -16.97
C ILE A 181 -7.31 19.10 -16.01
N ASP A 182 -8.35 19.32 -15.24
CA ASP A 182 -8.51 20.46 -14.35
C ASP A 182 -8.59 20.09 -12.87
N MET A 183 -8.34 18.81 -12.54
CA MET A 183 -8.31 18.30 -11.15
C MET A 183 -7.06 17.45 -10.93
N GLN A 184 -6.35 17.72 -9.84
CA GLN A 184 -5.26 16.86 -9.34
C GLN A 184 -5.65 16.21 -8.03
N LEU A 185 -5.54 14.87 -7.94
CA LEU A 185 -5.60 14.14 -6.68
C LEU A 185 -4.19 13.94 -6.11
N CYS A 186 -4.07 13.95 -4.78
CA CYS A 186 -2.78 13.74 -4.13
C CYS A 186 -2.94 13.29 -2.67
N GLY A 187 -1.85 12.85 -2.04
CA GLY A 187 -1.77 12.75 -0.58
C GLY A 187 -1.61 14.13 0.07
N ALA A 188 -2.04 14.30 1.32
CA ALA A 188 -1.92 15.56 2.06
C ALA A 188 -0.47 16.06 2.15
N ASP A 189 0.52 15.16 2.16
CA ASP A 189 1.95 15.53 2.15
C ASP A 189 2.40 16.16 0.81
N GLN A 190 1.64 15.96 -0.28
CA GLN A 190 1.91 16.53 -1.60
C GLN A 190 1.11 17.80 -1.91
N PHE A 191 0.13 18.17 -1.07
CA PHE A 191 -0.77 19.30 -1.33
C PHE A 191 -0.02 20.59 -1.67
N GLY A 192 1.02 20.93 -0.90
CA GLY A 192 1.85 22.10 -1.15
C GLY A 192 2.55 22.09 -2.52
N ASN A 193 3.00 20.92 -3.02
CA ASN A 193 3.57 20.78 -4.36
C ASN A 193 2.49 20.99 -5.43
N CYS A 194 1.31 20.39 -5.25
CA CYS A 194 0.19 20.52 -6.17
C CYS A 194 -0.29 21.96 -6.33
N VAL A 195 -0.37 22.74 -5.24
CA VAL A 195 -0.70 24.17 -5.26
C VAL A 195 0.23 24.97 -6.16
N SER A 196 1.50 24.55 -6.30
CA SER A 196 2.43 25.20 -7.22
C SER A 196 2.05 25.00 -8.69
N GLY A 197 1.57 23.82 -9.04
CA GLY A 197 1.03 23.53 -10.39
C GLY A 197 -0.23 24.32 -10.67
N MET A 198 -1.14 24.41 -9.71
CA MET A 198 -2.34 25.25 -9.81
C MET A 198 -1.98 26.73 -10.07
N HIS A 199 -1.04 27.28 -9.31
CA HIS A 199 -0.59 28.67 -9.52
C HIS A 199 0.10 28.85 -10.87
N LEU A 200 0.83 27.85 -11.36
CA LEU A 200 1.46 27.89 -12.69
C LEU A 200 0.41 27.98 -13.79
N ILE A 201 -0.63 27.16 -13.74
CA ILE A 201 -1.75 27.17 -14.70
C ILE A 201 -2.47 28.51 -14.62
N LYS A 202 -2.79 29.00 -13.42
CA LYS A 202 -3.43 30.31 -13.25
C LYS A 202 -2.64 31.45 -13.89
N ARG A 203 -1.31 31.43 -13.77
CA ARG A 203 -0.44 32.49 -14.34
C ARG A 203 -0.28 32.42 -15.86
N LEU A 204 -0.23 31.20 -16.42
CA LEU A 204 0.04 31.02 -17.85
C LEU A 204 -1.25 30.93 -18.69
N GLU A 205 -2.28 30.30 -18.16
CA GLU A 205 -3.54 30.01 -18.89
C GLU A 205 -4.71 30.88 -18.41
N ASN A 206 -4.57 31.56 -17.26
CA ASN A 206 -5.63 32.34 -16.60
C ASN A 206 -6.88 31.52 -16.26
N VAL A 207 -6.70 30.23 -15.96
CA VAL A 207 -7.76 29.27 -15.60
C VAL A 207 -7.60 28.85 -14.16
N ASP A 208 -8.69 28.59 -13.46
CA ASP A 208 -8.71 27.96 -12.14
C ASP A 208 -8.83 26.45 -12.33
N VAL A 209 -8.04 25.71 -11.56
CA VAL A 209 -8.03 24.25 -11.48
C VAL A 209 -8.07 23.83 -10.03
N ASP A 210 -8.45 22.59 -9.76
CA ASP A 210 -8.69 22.11 -8.42
C ASP A 210 -7.67 21.06 -7.97
N ILE A 211 -7.49 20.99 -6.65
CA ILE A 211 -6.69 19.97 -5.96
C ILE A 211 -7.56 19.32 -4.90
N TYR A 212 -7.48 18.02 -4.81
CA TYR A 212 -8.15 17.25 -3.77
C TYR A 212 -7.17 16.27 -3.13
N ALA A 213 -6.95 16.39 -1.82
CA ALA A 213 -6.00 15.58 -1.08
C ALA A 213 -6.68 14.61 -0.12
N ASN A 214 -6.27 13.34 -0.15
CA ASN A 214 -6.60 12.39 0.89
C ASN A 214 -5.68 12.55 2.11
N PRO A 215 -6.17 12.26 3.33
CA PRO A 215 -5.33 12.32 4.52
C PRO A 215 -4.23 11.24 4.48
N LEU A 216 -3.14 11.51 5.18
CA LEU A 216 -2.17 10.47 5.51
C LEU A 216 -2.83 9.47 6.46
N ILE A 217 -2.80 8.21 6.08
CA ILE A 217 -3.32 7.16 6.96
C ILE A 217 -2.27 6.88 8.04
N LEU A 218 -2.69 7.04 9.28
CA LEU A 218 -1.86 6.83 10.47
C LEU A 218 -2.39 5.63 11.26
N ASP A 219 -1.49 4.96 11.97
CA ASP A 219 -1.85 3.99 12.97
C ASP A 219 -2.31 4.71 14.27
N PRO A 220 -2.89 4.01 15.26
CA PRO A 220 -3.32 4.63 16.53
C PRO A 220 -2.18 5.30 17.31
N THR A 221 -0.92 5.00 17.00
CA THR A 221 0.25 5.65 17.63
C THR A 221 0.68 6.94 16.90
N GLY A 222 0.02 7.31 15.79
CA GLY A 222 0.33 8.47 14.97
C GLY A 222 1.46 8.24 13.96
N ARG A 223 1.88 6.99 13.72
CA ARG A 223 2.87 6.65 12.70
C ARG A 223 2.18 6.36 11.36
N LYS A 224 2.92 6.54 10.25
CA LYS A 224 2.41 6.19 8.92
C LYS A 224 2.02 4.71 8.88
N PHE A 225 0.76 4.46 8.54
CA PHE A 225 0.17 3.12 8.51
C PHE A 225 0.93 2.19 7.55
N GLY A 226 1.12 0.93 7.96
CA GLY A 226 1.86 -0.06 7.16
C GLY A 226 3.37 0.05 7.21
N LYS A 227 3.93 0.87 8.10
CA LYS A 227 5.38 0.99 8.36
C LYS A 227 5.71 0.62 9.80
N SER A 228 5.33 -0.58 10.25
CA SER A 228 5.69 -1.08 11.58
C SER A 228 7.11 -1.67 11.57
N GLU A 229 7.94 -1.28 12.53
CA GLU A 229 9.25 -1.88 12.87
C GLU A 229 10.21 -2.16 11.69
N GLY A 230 10.19 -1.29 10.66
CA GLY A 230 11.10 -1.39 9.50
C GLY A 230 10.59 -2.23 8.33
N ASN A 231 9.45 -2.90 8.44
CA ASN A 231 8.85 -3.67 7.36
C ASN A 231 7.62 -2.95 6.79
N ALA A 232 7.74 -2.44 5.57
CA ALA A 232 6.60 -1.94 4.81
C ALA A 232 5.78 -3.12 4.27
N ILE A 233 4.45 -2.99 4.28
CA ILE A 233 3.54 -3.96 3.65
C ILE A 233 3.34 -3.54 2.20
N PHE A 234 3.75 -4.42 1.29
CA PHE A 234 3.68 -4.23 -0.15
C PHE A 234 2.49 -4.98 -0.75
N LEU A 235 2.02 -4.52 -1.92
CA LEU A 235 0.93 -5.17 -2.65
C LEU A 235 1.41 -6.41 -3.40
N SER A 236 2.66 -6.41 -3.88
CA SER A 236 3.25 -7.57 -4.57
C SER A 236 3.39 -8.78 -3.64
N ALA A 237 2.94 -9.94 -4.12
CA ALA A 237 3.12 -11.23 -3.45
C ALA A 237 4.60 -11.65 -3.29
N GLU A 238 5.51 -11.07 -4.09
CA GLU A 238 6.95 -11.32 -4.00
C GLU A 238 7.60 -10.57 -2.84
N ARG A 239 7.04 -9.41 -2.46
CA ARG A 239 7.52 -8.56 -1.37
C ARG A 239 6.85 -8.89 -0.04
N THR A 240 5.54 -9.08 -0.06
CA THR A 240 4.74 -9.47 1.11
C THR A 240 3.87 -10.64 0.69
N SER A 241 4.08 -11.80 1.29
CA SER A 241 3.29 -12.98 0.94
C SER A 241 1.79 -12.70 1.16
N PRO A 242 0.88 -13.29 0.38
CA PRO A 242 -0.56 -13.11 0.59
C PRO A 242 -1.00 -13.51 2.00
N TYR A 243 -0.30 -14.46 2.62
CA TYR A 243 -0.54 -14.84 4.01
C TYR A 243 -0.15 -13.72 4.99
N ASP A 244 1.08 -13.16 4.87
CA ASP A 244 1.52 -12.06 5.73
C ASP A 244 0.68 -10.81 5.50
N PHE A 245 0.29 -10.55 4.25
CA PHE A 245 -0.62 -9.48 3.87
C PHE A 245 -1.98 -9.63 4.58
N TYR A 246 -2.59 -10.81 4.53
CA TYR A 246 -3.84 -11.12 5.23
C TYR A 246 -3.68 -11.00 6.75
N GLN A 247 -2.60 -11.56 7.31
CA GLN A 247 -2.31 -11.52 8.75
C GLN A 247 -2.12 -10.10 9.27
N PHE A 248 -1.52 -9.20 8.47
CA PHE A 248 -1.40 -7.80 8.83
C PHE A 248 -2.77 -7.18 9.13
N TRP A 249 -3.72 -7.32 8.23
CA TRP A 249 -5.08 -6.80 8.39
C TRP A 249 -5.85 -7.50 9.51
N LEU A 250 -5.70 -8.81 9.60
CA LEU A 250 -6.36 -9.61 10.63
C LEU A 250 -5.91 -9.19 12.04
N ASN A 251 -4.66 -8.77 12.22
CA ASN A 251 -4.09 -8.44 13.53
C ASN A 251 -4.23 -6.97 13.94
N LEU A 252 -4.94 -6.15 13.17
CA LEU A 252 -5.19 -4.76 13.55
C LEU A 252 -5.98 -4.66 14.87
N PRO A 253 -5.69 -3.64 15.71
CA PRO A 253 -6.49 -3.35 16.89
C PRO A 253 -7.91 -2.89 16.52
N ASP A 254 -8.81 -2.89 17.48
CA ASP A 254 -10.19 -2.39 17.27
C ASP A 254 -10.20 -0.86 17.11
N GLU A 255 -9.23 -0.17 17.70
CA GLU A 255 -9.08 1.27 17.56
C GLU A 255 -8.77 1.67 16.10
N GLY A 256 -9.61 2.53 15.53
CA GLY A 256 -9.49 2.97 14.13
C GLY A 256 -9.99 1.98 13.08
N LEU A 257 -10.43 0.78 13.47
CA LEU A 257 -10.79 -0.31 12.57
C LEU A 257 -11.89 0.09 11.57
N GLU A 258 -12.93 0.79 12.01
CA GLU A 258 -13.99 1.27 11.13
C GLU A 258 -13.45 2.17 10.01
N GLY A 259 -12.50 3.05 10.35
CA GLY A 259 -11.81 3.90 9.35
C GLY A 259 -11.09 3.07 8.30
N TYR A 260 -10.35 2.04 8.72
CA TYR A 260 -9.67 1.15 7.78
C TYR A 260 -10.64 0.36 6.90
N VAL A 261 -11.76 -0.14 7.45
CA VAL A 261 -12.80 -0.80 6.66
C VAL A 261 -13.36 0.15 5.60
N LYS A 262 -13.66 1.40 5.95
CA LYS A 262 -14.17 2.42 5.02
C LYS A 262 -13.17 2.75 3.91
N ILE A 263 -11.88 2.84 4.23
CA ILE A 263 -10.83 3.26 3.28
C ILE A 263 -10.45 2.11 2.35
N TYR A 264 -10.22 0.91 2.87
CA TYR A 264 -9.56 -0.17 2.15
C TYR A 264 -10.50 -1.22 1.53
N THR A 265 -11.83 -1.08 1.74
CA THR A 265 -12.80 -2.01 1.14
C THR A 265 -13.79 -1.30 0.22
N GLU A 266 -14.42 -2.08 -0.66
CA GLU A 266 -15.51 -1.60 -1.51
C GLU A 266 -16.90 -1.76 -0.87
N LEU A 267 -16.96 -2.12 0.42
CA LEU A 267 -18.22 -2.26 1.15
C LEU A 267 -18.96 -0.92 1.17
N ASP A 268 -20.25 -0.98 0.94
CA ASP A 268 -21.11 0.21 1.04
C ASP A 268 -21.40 0.56 2.51
N LYS A 269 -22.02 1.73 2.71
CA LYS A 269 -22.31 2.22 4.06
C LYS A 269 -23.15 1.23 4.89
N SER A 270 -24.16 0.61 4.29
CA SER A 270 -25.04 -0.33 5.01
C SER A 270 -24.29 -1.57 5.46
N ALA A 271 -23.42 -2.10 4.60
CA ALA A 271 -22.59 -3.28 4.92
C ALA A 271 -21.56 -2.96 6.01
N VAL A 272 -20.96 -1.77 5.98
CA VAL A 272 -20.03 -1.34 7.03
C VAL A 272 -20.75 -1.13 8.36
N ASP A 273 -21.91 -0.46 8.36
CA ASP A 273 -22.69 -0.21 9.57
C ASP A 273 -23.14 -1.54 10.21
N ASP A 274 -23.64 -2.53 9.41
CA ASP A 274 -23.97 -3.88 9.90
C ASP A 274 -22.75 -4.63 10.46
N LEU A 275 -21.65 -4.62 9.71
CA LEU A 275 -20.41 -5.29 10.12
C LEU A 275 -19.90 -4.74 11.45
N MET A 276 -19.86 -3.43 11.61
CA MET A 276 -19.37 -2.79 12.83
C MET A 276 -20.31 -2.97 14.01
N SER A 277 -21.64 -2.98 13.76
CA SER A 277 -22.63 -3.28 14.80
C SER A 277 -22.45 -4.71 15.34
N ARG A 278 -22.31 -5.71 14.45
CA ARG A 278 -22.08 -7.09 14.85
C ARG A 278 -20.71 -7.28 15.53
N HIS A 279 -19.69 -6.55 15.08
CA HIS A 279 -18.37 -6.58 15.73
C HIS A 279 -18.44 -6.05 17.16
N ALA A 280 -19.21 -4.98 17.40
CA ALA A 280 -19.38 -4.40 18.74
C ALA A 280 -20.09 -5.34 19.74
N GLU A 281 -20.93 -6.28 19.28
CA GLU A 281 -21.56 -7.28 20.12
C GLU A 281 -20.55 -8.29 20.70
N ASN A 282 -19.55 -8.70 19.91
CA ASN A 282 -18.49 -9.62 20.35
C ASN A 282 -17.15 -9.33 19.66
N PRO A 283 -16.38 -8.32 20.13
CA PRO A 283 -15.10 -7.97 19.53
C PRO A 283 -14.07 -9.11 19.50
N SER A 284 -14.16 -10.06 20.45
CA SER A 284 -13.25 -11.19 20.54
C SER A 284 -13.32 -12.14 19.33
N GLU A 285 -14.42 -12.18 18.61
CA GLU A 285 -14.56 -12.94 17.36
C GLU A 285 -13.84 -12.30 16.18
N ARG A 286 -13.44 -11.03 16.29
CA ARG A 286 -12.67 -10.28 15.28
C ARG A 286 -13.34 -10.30 13.90
N ILE A 287 -14.66 -10.22 13.84
CA ILE A 287 -15.41 -10.35 12.57
C ILE A 287 -15.09 -9.18 11.61
N ALA A 288 -14.89 -7.96 12.12
CA ALA A 288 -14.54 -6.81 11.29
C ALA A 288 -13.11 -6.91 10.74
N GLN A 289 -12.13 -7.37 11.55
CA GLN A 289 -10.78 -7.63 11.06
C GLN A 289 -10.75 -8.75 10.01
N LYS A 290 -11.52 -9.83 10.23
CA LYS A 290 -11.63 -10.93 9.27
C LYS A 290 -12.21 -10.46 7.94
N ALA A 291 -13.28 -9.64 7.99
CA ALA A 291 -13.88 -9.07 6.78
C ALA A 291 -12.92 -8.13 6.06
N LEU A 292 -12.26 -7.22 6.79
CA LEU A 292 -11.26 -6.31 6.24
C LEU A 292 -10.11 -7.09 5.57
N ALA A 293 -9.52 -8.05 6.29
CA ALA A 293 -8.43 -8.87 5.78
C ALA A 293 -8.82 -9.65 4.52
N TYR A 294 -10.02 -10.21 4.50
CA TYR A 294 -10.54 -10.92 3.35
C TYR A 294 -10.73 -10.01 2.14
N GLU A 295 -11.48 -8.90 2.31
CA GLU A 295 -11.81 -8.00 1.20
C GLU A 295 -10.55 -7.35 0.60
N VAL A 296 -9.59 -6.92 1.43
CA VAL A 296 -8.35 -6.32 0.91
C VAL A 296 -7.46 -7.37 0.25
N THR A 297 -7.35 -8.58 0.82
CA THR A 297 -6.58 -9.67 0.19
C THR A 297 -7.22 -10.11 -1.13
N LYS A 298 -8.54 -10.19 -1.20
CA LYS A 298 -9.30 -10.48 -2.42
C LYS A 298 -9.08 -9.40 -3.49
N LEU A 299 -9.08 -8.13 -3.11
CA LEU A 299 -8.82 -7.01 -4.04
C LEU A 299 -7.42 -7.13 -4.66
N ILE A 300 -6.42 -7.46 -3.86
CA ILE A 300 -5.00 -7.43 -4.27
C ILE A 300 -4.51 -8.77 -4.81
N HIS A 301 -4.98 -9.89 -4.32
CA HIS A 301 -4.45 -11.22 -4.70
C HIS A 301 -5.48 -12.12 -5.38
N GLY A 302 -6.73 -11.64 -5.48
CA GLY A 302 -7.84 -12.41 -6.05
C GLY A 302 -8.57 -13.29 -5.03
N ALA A 303 -9.81 -13.68 -5.39
CA ALA A 303 -10.70 -14.41 -4.49
C ALA A 303 -10.15 -15.80 -4.11
N GLU A 304 -9.61 -16.54 -5.06
CA GLU A 304 -9.07 -17.89 -4.83
C GLU A 304 -7.91 -17.88 -3.82
N VAL A 305 -7.03 -16.86 -3.90
CA VAL A 305 -5.92 -16.71 -2.96
C VAL A 305 -6.43 -16.29 -1.58
N ALA A 306 -7.40 -15.38 -1.53
CA ALA A 306 -8.01 -14.95 -0.27
C ALA A 306 -8.70 -16.12 0.44
N ASP A 307 -9.49 -16.93 -0.27
CA ASP A 307 -10.13 -18.14 0.27
C ASP A 307 -9.11 -19.13 0.80
N SER A 308 -8.03 -19.37 0.03
CA SER A 308 -6.93 -20.26 0.44
C SER A 308 -6.23 -19.77 1.71
N VAL A 309 -5.95 -18.47 1.82
CA VAL A 309 -5.30 -17.89 3.00
C VAL A 309 -6.20 -17.95 4.23
N VAL A 310 -7.51 -17.71 4.07
CA VAL A 310 -8.50 -17.88 5.17
C VAL A 310 -8.48 -19.32 5.67
N LYS A 311 -8.54 -20.28 4.75
CA LYS A 311 -8.55 -21.72 5.09
C LYS A 311 -7.24 -22.14 5.78
N ILE A 312 -6.09 -21.72 5.25
CA ILE A 312 -4.79 -21.95 5.88
C ILE A 312 -4.75 -21.33 7.29
N THR A 313 -5.24 -20.11 7.47
CA THR A 313 -5.30 -19.44 8.78
C THR A 313 -6.15 -20.23 9.77
N THR A 314 -7.28 -20.79 9.32
CA THR A 314 -8.16 -21.64 10.15
C THR A 314 -7.50 -22.96 10.55
N VAL A 315 -6.71 -23.55 9.67
CA VAL A 315 -5.90 -24.75 9.98
C VAL A 315 -4.75 -24.41 10.95
N LEU A 316 -4.09 -23.28 10.79
CA LEU A 316 -2.96 -22.90 11.64
C LEU A 316 -3.39 -22.52 13.07
N PHE A 317 -4.52 -21.84 13.24
CA PHE A 317 -4.93 -21.24 14.52
C PHE A 317 -6.28 -21.73 15.07
N GLY A 318 -7.03 -22.48 14.28
CA GLY A 318 -8.30 -23.07 14.68
C GLY A 318 -8.19 -24.59 14.95
N ASP A 319 -9.34 -25.25 14.90
CA ASP A 319 -9.48 -26.69 15.17
C ASP A 319 -9.53 -27.55 13.90
N HIS A 320 -9.21 -26.94 12.73
CA HIS A 320 -9.22 -27.63 11.44
C HIS A 320 -7.94 -28.46 11.23
N ASN A 321 -8.06 -29.53 10.44
CA ASN A 321 -6.95 -30.44 10.19
C ASN A 321 -6.20 -30.08 8.90
N ILE A 322 -4.90 -30.33 8.86
CA ILE A 322 -4.05 -30.12 7.68
C ILE A 322 -4.55 -30.92 6.45
N SER A 323 -5.21 -32.04 6.65
CA SER A 323 -5.79 -32.87 5.60
C SER A 323 -6.96 -32.21 4.84
N GLU A 324 -7.47 -31.09 5.35
CA GLU A 324 -8.50 -30.30 4.67
C GLU A 324 -7.92 -29.40 3.58
N LEU A 325 -6.58 -29.16 3.61
CA LEU A 325 -5.90 -28.34 2.61
C LEU A 325 -5.67 -29.14 1.32
N SER A 326 -5.95 -28.51 0.20
CA SER A 326 -5.59 -29.00 -1.14
C SER A 326 -4.08 -28.90 -1.38
N ASP A 327 -3.58 -29.56 -2.42
CA ASP A 327 -2.17 -29.47 -2.82
C ASP A 327 -1.75 -28.02 -3.11
N THR A 328 -2.61 -27.22 -3.73
CA THR A 328 -2.35 -25.78 -3.98
C THR A 328 -2.24 -24.97 -2.69
N GLU A 329 -3.10 -25.26 -1.71
CA GLU A 329 -3.04 -24.60 -0.40
C GLU A 329 -1.81 -25.06 0.41
N LEU A 330 -1.40 -26.32 0.31
CA LEU A 330 -0.16 -26.83 0.88
C LEU A 330 1.07 -26.20 0.21
N ASP A 331 1.07 -26.00 -1.12
CA ASP A 331 2.12 -25.26 -1.83
C ASP A 331 2.20 -23.79 -1.38
N LEU A 332 1.06 -23.17 -1.15
CA LEU A 332 1.00 -21.81 -0.62
C LEU A 332 1.54 -21.74 0.81
N LEU A 333 1.13 -22.66 1.68
CA LEU A 333 1.62 -22.77 3.06
C LEU A 333 3.14 -23.00 3.11
N ALA A 334 3.68 -23.80 2.19
CA ALA A 334 5.11 -24.10 2.09
C ALA A 334 5.98 -22.86 1.76
N LYS A 335 5.39 -21.79 1.20
CA LYS A 335 6.15 -20.56 0.89
C LYS A 335 6.53 -19.73 2.11
N PHE A 336 5.80 -19.87 3.21
CA PHE A 336 6.03 -19.07 4.43
C PHE A 336 6.20 -19.93 5.71
N THR A 337 6.21 -21.26 5.57
CA THR A 337 6.41 -22.19 6.69
C THR A 337 7.56 -23.12 6.34
N PRO A 338 8.50 -23.39 7.26
CA PRO A 338 9.53 -24.40 7.05
C PRO A 338 8.91 -25.75 6.62
N VAL A 339 9.55 -26.41 5.66
CA VAL A 339 9.10 -27.69 5.14
C VAL A 339 10.16 -28.75 5.38
N VAL A 340 9.72 -29.92 5.87
CA VAL A 340 10.59 -31.10 6.07
C VAL A 340 9.96 -32.31 5.40
N ALA A 341 10.79 -33.13 4.76
CA ALA A 341 10.32 -34.34 4.08
C ALA A 341 9.76 -35.38 5.07
N LYS A 342 8.74 -36.11 4.64
CA LYS A 342 8.17 -37.26 5.36
C LYS A 342 9.23 -38.33 5.67
N GLY A 343 8.97 -39.18 6.66
CA GLY A 343 9.84 -40.29 7.05
C GLY A 343 10.94 -39.93 8.04
N LYS A 344 11.03 -38.67 8.48
CA LYS A 344 11.97 -38.24 9.54
C LYS A 344 11.39 -38.37 10.92
N SER A 345 12.25 -38.53 11.96
CA SER A 345 11.81 -38.42 13.33
C SER A 345 11.40 -36.99 13.65
N LEU A 346 10.47 -36.81 14.59
CA LEU A 346 10.05 -35.47 15.04
C LEU A 346 11.23 -34.69 15.61
N VAL A 347 12.17 -35.33 16.32
CA VAL A 347 13.39 -34.69 16.82
C VAL A 347 14.24 -34.15 15.68
N ASP A 348 14.45 -34.91 14.60
CA ASP A 348 15.27 -34.47 13.46
C ASP A 348 14.56 -33.36 12.68
N ALA A 349 13.25 -33.46 12.49
CA ALA A 349 12.44 -32.44 11.83
C ALA A 349 12.46 -31.08 12.57
N LEU A 350 12.35 -31.09 13.92
CA LEU A 350 12.42 -29.87 14.73
C LEU A 350 13.78 -29.20 14.66
N VAL A 351 14.87 -29.97 14.55
CA VAL A 351 16.23 -29.39 14.42
C VAL A 351 16.45 -28.84 13.04
N GLU A 352 16.06 -29.57 11.98
CA GLU A 352 16.23 -29.16 10.58
C GLU A 352 15.42 -27.90 10.25
N SER A 353 14.23 -27.74 10.83
CA SER A 353 13.39 -26.57 10.68
C SER A 353 13.77 -25.40 11.59
N GLU A 354 14.84 -25.52 12.36
CA GLU A 354 15.30 -24.54 13.36
C GLU A 354 14.25 -24.24 14.46
N LEU A 355 13.21 -25.05 14.57
CA LEU A 355 12.28 -24.96 15.70
C LEU A 355 12.91 -25.40 17.02
N ALA A 356 13.93 -26.23 16.95
CA ALA A 356 14.79 -26.59 18.09
C ALA A 356 16.26 -26.32 17.77
N LYS A 357 17.01 -25.85 18.78
CA LYS A 357 18.44 -25.52 18.63
C LYS A 357 19.34 -26.76 18.54
N SER A 358 18.89 -27.89 19.02
CA SER A 358 19.62 -29.16 19.08
C SER A 358 18.66 -30.33 19.33
N LYS A 359 19.13 -31.57 19.09
CA LYS A 359 18.36 -32.79 19.42
C LYS A 359 17.99 -32.88 20.90
N SER A 360 18.84 -32.37 21.81
CA SER A 360 18.52 -32.33 23.25
C SER A 360 17.39 -31.35 23.54
N ASP A 361 17.42 -30.16 22.93
CA ASP A 361 16.36 -29.14 23.04
C ASP A 361 15.04 -29.68 22.45
N ALA A 362 15.08 -30.34 21.29
CA ALA A 362 13.92 -30.97 20.68
C ALA A 362 13.25 -31.99 21.62
N ARG A 363 14.04 -32.88 22.19
CA ARG A 363 13.52 -33.88 23.16
C ARG A 363 12.89 -33.22 24.40
N GLN A 364 13.48 -32.14 24.90
CA GLN A 364 12.96 -31.40 26.06
C GLN A 364 11.63 -30.71 25.70
N LEU A 365 11.52 -30.09 24.49
CA LEU A 365 10.28 -29.49 24.00
C LEU A 365 9.16 -30.53 23.86
N ILE A 366 9.47 -31.71 23.32
CA ILE A 366 8.52 -32.81 23.19
C ILE A 366 8.05 -33.29 24.58
N ALA A 367 8.98 -33.61 25.47
CA ALA A 367 8.68 -34.11 26.83
C ALA A 367 7.87 -33.09 27.65
N SER A 368 8.06 -31.79 27.43
CA SER A 368 7.30 -30.73 28.11
C SER A 368 5.89 -30.51 27.53
N GLY A 369 5.51 -31.20 26.44
CA GLY A 369 4.23 -31.00 25.77
C GLY A 369 4.13 -29.64 25.03
N ALA A 370 5.27 -29.05 24.68
CA ALA A 370 5.35 -27.80 23.94
C ALA A 370 5.13 -27.99 22.42
N ILE A 371 5.11 -29.24 21.96
CA ILE A 371 4.93 -29.63 20.56
C ILE A 371 3.57 -30.32 20.39
N SER A 372 2.86 -29.97 19.31
CA SER A 372 1.69 -30.70 18.84
C SER A 372 1.86 -31.07 17.36
N ILE A 373 1.21 -32.13 16.93
CA ILE A 373 1.07 -32.56 15.54
C ILE A 373 -0.41 -32.63 15.25
N ASN A 374 -0.87 -31.91 14.21
CA ASN A 374 -2.29 -31.85 13.81
C ASN A 374 -3.22 -31.55 15.01
N ASN A 375 -2.82 -30.61 15.85
CA ASN A 375 -3.46 -30.17 17.11
C ASN A 375 -3.30 -31.13 18.31
N ASP A 376 -2.84 -32.37 18.13
CA ASP A 376 -2.62 -33.32 19.22
C ASP A 376 -1.25 -33.06 19.90
N LYS A 377 -1.26 -32.90 21.23
CA LYS A 377 0.00 -32.75 22.00
C LYS A 377 0.80 -34.05 21.98
N ILE A 378 2.09 -33.93 21.74
CA ILE A 378 3.02 -35.04 21.65
C ILE A 378 3.99 -35.00 22.81
N SER A 379 4.20 -36.16 23.48
CA SER A 379 5.12 -36.34 24.61
C SER A 379 6.31 -37.26 24.28
N GLU A 380 6.29 -37.94 23.14
CA GLU A 380 7.32 -38.88 22.72
C GLU A 380 7.75 -38.65 21.28
N ASP A 381 9.01 -38.99 20.95
CA ASP A 381 9.52 -38.92 19.59
C ASP A 381 8.84 -39.98 18.71
N ARG A 382 8.52 -39.63 17.48
CA ARG A 382 7.92 -40.54 16.48
C ARG A 382 8.30 -40.12 15.07
N ASN A 383 8.16 -41.05 14.12
CA ASN A 383 8.33 -40.73 12.70
C ASN A 383 7.12 -39.95 12.16
N LEU A 384 7.42 -39.05 11.22
CA LEU A 384 6.45 -38.20 10.52
C LEU A 384 6.22 -38.79 9.12
N ASP A 385 5.39 -39.82 9.02
CA ASP A 385 5.20 -40.57 7.76
C ASP A 385 4.10 -39.98 6.85
N GLU A 386 3.26 -39.11 7.42
CA GLU A 386 2.13 -38.48 6.74
C GLU A 386 2.29 -36.97 6.65
N ILE A 387 1.54 -36.33 5.72
CA ILE A 387 1.42 -34.88 5.67
C ILE A 387 0.88 -34.42 7.03
N SER A 388 1.64 -33.58 7.71
CA SER A 388 1.28 -33.12 9.05
C SER A 388 1.77 -31.71 9.33
N LEU A 389 1.05 -31.03 10.21
CA LEU A 389 1.42 -29.72 10.73
C LEU A 389 1.98 -29.90 12.14
N VAL A 390 3.28 -29.64 12.29
CA VAL A 390 3.94 -29.59 13.61
C VAL A 390 3.89 -28.16 14.12
N ARG A 391 3.47 -27.97 15.37
CA ARG A 391 3.35 -26.68 16.01
C ARG A 391 4.18 -26.62 17.27
N LYS A 392 4.98 -25.55 17.45
CA LYS A 392 5.68 -25.21 18.67
C LYS A 392 5.09 -23.96 19.28
N GLY A 393 4.47 -24.10 20.46
CA GLY A 393 3.77 -22.98 21.12
C GLY A 393 2.61 -22.45 20.29
N LYS A 394 2.44 -21.11 20.25
CA LYS A 394 1.25 -20.51 19.59
C LYS A 394 1.45 -20.20 18.10
N ASN A 395 2.66 -19.80 17.67
CA ASN A 395 2.86 -19.14 16.38
C ASN A 395 4.01 -19.72 15.55
N LYS A 396 4.59 -20.86 15.91
CA LYS A 396 5.68 -21.48 15.15
C LYS A 396 5.21 -22.81 14.60
N PHE A 397 5.29 -22.92 13.27
CA PHE A 397 4.79 -24.06 12.52
C PHE A 397 5.88 -24.68 11.66
N LEU A 398 5.71 -25.96 11.35
CA LEU A 398 6.51 -26.73 10.41
C LEU A 398 5.55 -27.62 9.60
N LEU A 399 5.63 -27.56 8.30
CA LEU A 399 4.91 -28.45 7.39
C LEU A 399 5.78 -29.68 7.11
N VAL A 400 5.21 -30.86 7.31
CA VAL A 400 5.79 -32.14 6.90
C VAL A 400 5.11 -32.60 5.63
N ARG A 401 5.87 -32.71 4.51
CA ARG A 401 5.30 -33.05 3.21
C ARG A 401 6.21 -33.96 2.35
#